data_fb67a44ef3f22694b784576c14c7bbdf
#
_entry.id   fb67a44ef3f22694b784576c14c7bbdf
#
_cell.length_a   1.000
_cell.length_b   1.000
_cell.length_c   1.000
_cell.angle_alpha   90.00
_cell.angle_beta   90.00
_cell.angle_gamma   90.00
#
_symmetry.space_group_name_H-M   'P 1'
#
loop_
_entity.id
_entity.type
_entity.pdbx_description
1 polymer ?
#
loop_
_entity_poly.entity_id
_entity_poly.type
_entity_poly.pdbx_seq_one_letter_code
_entity_poly.pdbx_strand_id
1 'polypeptide(L)'
;HSSASAFAVDLGVLVNTNFFSFTGKDKDGMNIGMSISNYGTRMKYDGIDNYQPIDISEFEEGNYGDVAGQFRTSEWELPLIFRIGFSIKPIVTNLMNLTLSADALHPNNNAESLNIGAALDNKIPGFGVVSLTMGAKSGMNSLTKEDNDIGLTFGAGTKMFYLGNKSISIDYTYKTMGILGNVQVYTVGVSF
;
A
#
# COMPACT_ATOMS: atom_id res chain seq x y z
N HIS A 1 -25.84 -18.02 -4.96
CA HIS A 1 -24.69 -17.23 -4.48
C HIS A 1 -24.77 -15.83 -5.08
N SER A 2 -24.45 -14.82 -4.28
CA SER A 2 -24.38 -13.43 -4.75
C SER A 2 -22.96 -13.08 -5.18
N SER A 3 -22.81 -12.33 -6.27
CA SER A 3 -21.52 -11.88 -6.81
C SER A 3 -21.55 -10.40 -7.16
N ALA A 4 -20.38 -9.80 -7.19
CA ALA A 4 -20.20 -8.44 -7.70
C ALA A 4 -18.94 -8.40 -8.57
N SER A 5 -18.92 -7.55 -9.58
CA SER A 5 -17.76 -7.30 -10.43
C SER A 5 -17.60 -5.82 -10.69
N ALA A 6 -16.36 -5.39 -10.84
CA ALA A 6 -16.02 -4.02 -11.19
C ALA A 6 -14.79 -4.00 -12.11
N PHE A 7 -14.68 -2.94 -12.89
CA PHE A 7 -13.49 -2.63 -13.67
C PHE A 7 -12.75 -1.47 -12.99
N ALA A 8 -11.42 -1.59 -12.87
CA ALA A 8 -10.59 -0.53 -12.30
C ALA A 8 -9.34 -0.30 -13.14
N VAL A 9 -8.82 0.92 -13.08
CA VAL A 9 -7.58 1.37 -13.72
C VAL A 9 -6.70 2.04 -12.69
N ASP A 10 -5.41 1.72 -12.75
CA ASP A 10 -4.37 2.36 -11.95
C ASP A 10 -3.50 3.20 -12.87
N LEU A 11 -3.21 4.43 -12.44
CA LEU A 11 -2.37 5.38 -13.16
C LEU A 11 -1.27 5.87 -12.23
N GLY A 12 -0.04 5.98 -12.74
CA GLY A 12 1.08 6.50 -11.96
C GLY A 12 2.08 7.26 -12.81
N VAL A 13 2.72 8.24 -12.18
CA VAL A 13 3.79 9.04 -12.76
C VAL A 13 4.95 9.07 -11.77
N LEU A 14 6.16 8.84 -12.29
CA LEU A 14 7.41 9.00 -11.56
C LEU A 14 8.30 9.99 -12.30
N VAL A 15 8.71 11.04 -11.62
CA VAL A 15 9.60 12.08 -12.13
C VAL A 15 10.90 12.06 -11.37
N ASN A 16 12.01 11.87 -12.08
CA ASN A 16 13.35 11.99 -11.53
C ASN A 16 13.91 13.37 -11.89
N THR A 17 14.43 14.08 -10.91
CA THR A 17 14.99 15.41 -11.10
C THR A 17 16.40 15.47 -10.50
N ASN A 18 17.24 16.39 -11.00
CA ASN A 18 18.52 16.70 -10.38
C ASN A 18 18.38 17.69 -9.20
N PHE A 19 17.18 18.07 -8.84
CA PHE A 19 16.91 18.93 -7.69
C PHE A 19 17.35 18.24 -6.40
N PHE A 20 18.01 18.94 -5.50
CA PHE A 20 18.66 18.38 -4.30
C PHE A 20 19.74 17.31 -4.59
N SER A 21 20.26 17.25 -5.82
CA SER A 21 21.40 16.40 -6.13
C SER A 21 22.68 17.01 -5.57
N PHE A 22 23.47 16.22 -4.85
CA PHE A 22 24.77 16.63 -4.33
C PHE A 22 25.89 16.43 -5.37
N THR A 23 25.69 15.56 -6.36
CA THR A 23 26.64 15.29 -7.44
C THR A 23 26.29 15.97 -8.75
N GLY A 24 25.12 16.64 -8.83
CA GLY A 24 24.58 17.26 -10.04
C GLY A 24 24.06 16.27 -11.08
N LYS A 25 23.82 15.02 -10.68
CA LYS A 25 23.30 13.95 -11.55
C LYS A 25 21.90 13.53 -11.12
N ASP A 26 21.08 13.13 -12.08
CA ASP A 26 19.70 12.65 -11.82
C ASP A 26 19.64 11.40 -10.90
N LYS A 27 20.75 10.68 -10.78
CA LYS A 27 20.84 9.46 -9.97
C LYS A 27 20.69 9.69 -8.45
N ASP A 28 21.10 10.85 -7.98
CA ASP A 28 21.08 11.24 -6.57
C ASP A 28 20.17 12.45 -6.29
N GLY A 29 19.41 12.87 -7.29
CA GLY A 29 18.42 13.92 -7.17
C GLY A 29 17.12 13.45 -6.51
N MET A 30 16.15 14.37 -6.47
CA MET A 30 14.84 14.12 -5.93
C MET A 30 13.97 13.33 -6.90
N ASN A 31 13.29 12.30 -6.40
CA ASN A 31 12.22 11.60 -7.12
C ASN A 31 10.89 12.06 -6.57
N ILE A 32 9.92 12.33 -7.47
CA ILE A 32 8.55 12.66 -7.14
C ILE A 32 7.67 11.61 -7.80
N GLY A 33 6.83 10.95 -7.00
CA GLY A 33 5.87 9.95 -7.47
C GLY A 33 4.44 10.35 -7.16
N MET A 34 3.53 10.11 -8.10
CA MET A 34 2.09 10.27 -7.91
C MET A 34 1.38 9.05 -8.48
N SER A 35 0.35 8.56 -7.80
CA SER A 35 -0.48 7.49 -8.33
C SER A 35 -1.93 7.62 -7.88
N ILE A 36 -2.83 7.15 -8.75
CA ILE A 36 -4.24 6.93 -8.46
C ILE A 36 -4.49 5.45 -8.70
N SER A 37 -4.96 4.74 -7.68
CA SER A 37 -5.27 3.31 -7.77
C SER A 37 -6.75 3.06 -7.53
N ASN A 38 -7.26 1.99 -8.19
CA ASN A 38 -8.65 1.57 -8.11
C ASN A 38 -9.65 2.63 -8.65
N TYR A 39 -9.27 3.43 -9.62
CA TYR A 39 -10.22 4.31 -10.30
C TYR A 39 -11.12 3.48 -11.23
N GLY A 40 -12.39 3.30 -10.88
CA GLY A 40 -13.22 2.38 -11.62
C GLY A 40 -14.72 2.49 -11.38
N THR A 41 -15.44 1.46 -11.84
CA THR A 41 -16.89 1.38 -11.74
C THR A 41 -17.33 1.04 -10.32
N ARG A 42 -18.56 1.42 -9.98
CA ARG A 42 -19.19 0.97 -8.74
C ARG A 42 -19.50 -0.52 -8.79
N MET A 43 -19.50 -1.15 -7.65
CA MET A 43 -19.90 -2.54 -7.46
C MET A 43 -21.29 -2.61 -6.85
N LYS A 44 -22.05 -3.63 -7.29
CA LYS A 44 -23.32 -3.99 -6.70
C LYS A 44 -23.39 -5.50 -6.60
N TYR A 45 -23.76 -6.02 -5.42
CA TYR A 45 -24.04 -7.44 -5.29
C TYR A 45 -25.39 -7.78 -5.92
N ASP A 46 -25.38 -8.81 -6.77
CA ASP A 46 -26.58 -9.41 -7.35
C ASP A 46 -26.47 -10.93 -7.29
N GLY A 47 -27.60 -11.60 -7.15
CA GLY A 47 -27.63 -13.05 -7.12
C GLY A 47 -28.80 -13.61 -6.33
N ILE A 48 -28.84 -14.91 -6.29
CA ILE A 48 -29.95 -15.72 -5.71
C ILE A 48 -30.12 -15.49 -4.21
N ASP A 49 -29.03 -15.20 -3.49
CA ASP A 49 -29.07 -14.97 -2.06
C ASP A 49 -29.79 -13.66 -1.67
N ASN A 50 -30.05 -12.79 -2.66
CA ASN A 50 -30.80 -11.55 -2.47
C ASN A 50 -32.33 -11.75 -2.52
N TYR A 51 -32.79 -12.97 -2.88
CA TYR A 51 -34.21 -13.29 -2.94
C TYR A 51 -34.66 -13.98 -1.66
N GLN A 52 -35.76 -13.52 -1.09
CA GLN A 52 -36.41 -14.14 0.05
C GLN A 52 -37.92 -14.18 -0.18
N PRO A 53 -38.61 -15.22 0.32
CA PRO A 53 -40.07 -15.22 0.31
C PRO A 53 -40.58 -14.08 1.21
N ILE A 54 -41.43 -13.24 0.66
CA ILE A 54 -42.10 -12.14 1.37
C ILE A 54 -43.59 -12.45 1.37
N ASP A 55 -44.20 -12.49 2.54
CA ASP A 55 -45.66 -12.52 2.71
C ASP A 55 -46.21 -11.14 2.41
N ILE A 56 -47.07 -11.04 1.39
CA ILE A 56 -47.67 -9.75 0.96
C ILE A 56 -49.00 -9.50 1.65
N SER A 57 -49.60 -10.48 2.29
CA SER A 57 -50.94 -10.38 2.91
C SER A 57 -50.94 -10.99 4.29
N GLU A 58 -50.96 -10.14 5.31
CA GLU A 58 -51.13 -10.57 6.72
C GLU A 58 -52.55 -11.12 7.03
N PHE A 59 -53.49 -11.00 6.10
CA PHE A 59 -54.91 -11.30 6.37
C PHE A 59 -55.46 -12.47 5.57
N GLU A 60 -54.68 -13.02 4.62
CA GLU A 60 -55.11 -14.14 3.78
C GLU A 60 -54.37 -15.44 4.16
N GLU A 61 -55.02 -16.36 4.84
CA GLU A 61 -54.54 -17.73 5.02
C GLU A 61 -54.73 -18.50 3.73
N GLY A 62 -53.62 -18.82 3.05
CA GLY A 62 -53.65 -19.64 1.83
C GLY A 62 -52.33 -19.69 1.09
N ASN A 63 -52.29 -20.43 -0.02
CA ASN A 63 -51.12 -20.71 -0.82
C ASN A 63 -50.64 -19.48 -1.71
N TYR A 64 -51.15 -18.27 -1.45
CA TYR A 64 -50.86 -17.05 -2.21
C TYR A 64 -50.00 -16.05 -1.44
N GLY A 65 -49.57 -16.42 -0.22
CA GLY A 65 -48.87 -15.48 0.68
C GLY A 65 -47.46 -15.15 0.29
N ASP A 66 -46.72 -16.10 -0.25
CA ASP A 66 -45.28 -15.93 -0.45
C ASP A 66 -44.93 -15.50 -1.89
N VAL A 67 -44.40 -14.32 -2.02
CA VAL A 67 -43.80 -13.81 -3.26
C VAL A 67 -42.30 -13.70 -3.11
N ALA A 68 -41.56 -14.08 -4.15
CA ALA A 68 -40.12 -13.87 -4.17
C ALA A 68 -39.77 -12.37 -4.18
N GLY A 69 -39.44 -11.83 -3.04
CA GLY A 69 -38.96 -10.46 -2.90
C GLY A 69 -37.45 -10.38 -3.01
N GLN A 70 -36.93 -9.35 -3.65
CA GLN A 70 -35.49 -9.12 -3.79
C GLN A 70 -35.04 -7.99 -2.87
N PHE A 71 -34.02 -8.25 -2.03
CA PHE A 71 -33.34 -7.18 -1.33
C PHE A 71 -32.62 -6.25 -2.30
N ARG A 72 -32.93 -4.96 -2.24
CA ARG A 72 -32.25 -3.95 -3.02
C ARG A 72 -30.89 -3.65 -2.35
N THR A 73 -29.81 -4.18 -2.94
CA THR A 73 -28.43 -3.85 -2.51
C THR A 73 -28.04 -2.46 -3.00
N SER A 74 -27.32 -1.73 -2.15
CA SER A 74 -26.71 -0.47 -2.53
C SER A 74 -25.47 -0.69 -3.39
N GLU A 75 -25.17 0.28 -4.24
CA GLU A 75 -23.90 0.33 -4.97
C GLU A 75 -22.83 0.98 -4.10
N TRP A 76 -21.61 0.49 -4.14
CA TRP A 76 -20.48 1.13 -3.51
C TRP A 76 -19.27 1.26 -4.43
N GLU A 77 -18.53 2.30 -4.16
CA GLU A 77 -17.33 2.64 -4.92
C GLU A 77 -16.16 1.73 -4.52
N LEU A 78 -15.27 1.48 -5.47
CA LEU A 78 -14.00 0.85 -5.17
C LEU A 78 -13.18 1.73 -4.21
N PRO A 79 -12.31 1.15 -3.38
CA PRO A 79 -11.43 1.91 -2.48
C PRO A 79 -10.37 2.67 -3.29
N LEU A 80 -10.77 3.84 -3.83
CA LEU A 80 -9.89 4.73 -4.56
C LEU A 80 -8.79 5.25 -3.64
N ILE A 81 -7.54 5.17 -4.08
CA ILE A 81 -6.38 5.66 -3.33
C ILE A 81 -5.60 6.64 -4.20
N PHE A 82 -5.50 7.87 -3.75
CA PHE A 82 -4.54 8.82 -4.27
C PHE A 82 -3.28 8.80 -3.40
N ARG A 83 -2.11 8.74 -4.04
CA ARG A 83 -0.81 8.77 -3.36
C ARG A 83 0.08 9.79 -4.02
N ILE A 84 0.76 10.58 -3.20
CA ILE A 84 1.85 11.46 -3.61
C ILE A 84 3.04 11.23 -2.69
N GLY A 85 4.23 11.14 -3.26
CA GLY A 85 5.43 10.91 -2.49
C GLY A 85 6.65 11.54 -3.13
N PHE A 86 7.67 11.73 -2.31
CA PHE A 86 8.98 12.19 -2.76
C PHE A 86 10.10 11.46 -2.00
N SER A 87 11.24 11.37 -2.63
CA SER A 87 12.45 10.86 -1.99
C SER A 87 13.68 11.65 -2.43
N ILE A 88 14.63 11.79 -1.51
CA ILE A 88 15.92 12.42 -1.73
C ILE A 88 17.03 11.47 -1.28
N LYS A 89 18.21 11.65 -1.83
CA LYS A 89 19.41 10.87 -1.48
C LYS A 89 20.50 11.80 -0.96
N PRO A 90 20.45 12.19 0.33
CA PRO A 90 21.41 13.14 0.90
C PRO A 90 22.85 12.62 0.94
N ILE A 91 23.04 11.30 0.93
CA ILE A 91 24.37 10.69 0.90
C ILE A 91 24.41 9.68 -0.24
N VAL A 92 25.26 9.92 -1.22
CA VAL A 92 25.52 8.98 -2.32
C VAL A 92 27.02 8.88 -2.50
N THR A 93 27.56 7.73 -2.10
CA THR A 93 28.98 7.40 -2.28
C THR A 93 29.10 6.07 -3.03
N ASN A 94 30.29 5.69 -3.40
CA ASN A 94 30.54 4.39 -4.06
C ASN A 94 30.15 3.19 -3.16
N LEU A 95 30.22 3.38 -1.84
CA LEU A 95 29.99 2.31 -0.85
C LEU A 95 28.66 2.45 -0.09
N MET A 96 28.14 3.66 0.04
CA MET A 96 26.99 3.93 0.91
C MET A 96 26.00 4.89 0.25
N ASN A 97 24.72 4.57 0.31
CA ASN A 97 23.62 5.44 -0.11
C ASN A 97 22.63 5.58 1.04
N LEU A 98 22.28 6.81 1.38
CA LEU A 98 21.17 7.10 2.29
C LEU A 98 20.01 7.65 1.46
N THR A 99 18.83 7.07 1.59
CA THR A 99 17.59 7.56 0.97
C THR A 99 16.62 7.96 2.07
N LEU A 100 16.07 9.16 1.96
CA LEU A 100 14.96 9.64 2.78
C LEU A 100 13.73 9.76 1.91
N SER A 101 12.57 9.33 2.40
CA SER A 101 11.30 9.35 1.66
C SER A 101 10.16 9.80 2.54
N ALA A 102 9.18 10.44 1.93
CA ALA A 102 7.89 10.71 2.55
C ALA A 102 6.79 10.55 1.51
N ASP A 103 5.66 9.99 1.90
CA ASP A 103 4.47 9.89 1.07
C ASP A 103 3.19 10.15 1.87
N ALA A 104 2.20 10.71 1.19
CA ALA A 104 0.87 10.91 1.71
C ALA A 104 -0.12 10.06 0.91
N LEU A 105 -1.03 9.39 1.63
CA LEU A 105 -2.11 8.61 1.06
C LEU A 105 -3.45 9.25 1.41
N HIS A 106 -4.29 9.40 0.40
CA HIS A 106 -5.66 9.90 0.54
C HIS A 106 -6.63 8.86 -0.05
N PRO A 107 -7.12 7.91 0.76
CA PRO A 107 -8.17 6.98 0.35
C PRO A 107 -9.56 7.63 0.45
N ASN A 108 -10.50 7.27 -0.47
CA ASN A 108 -11.86 7.79 -0.41
C ASN A 108 -12.71 7.21 0.73
N ASN A 109 -12.32 6.07 1.29
CA ASN A 109 -13.09 5.31 2.29
C ASN A 109 -12.40 5.17 3.65
N ASN A 110 -11.28 5.87 3.86
CA ASN A 110 -10.53 5.79 5.11
C ASN A 110 -9.82 7.11 5.42
N ALA A 111 -9.26 7.23 6.62
CA ALA A 111 -8.47 8.40 7.03
C ALA A 111 -7.18 8.52 6.20
N GLU A 112 -6.79 9.75 5.95
CA GLU A 112 -5.51 10.09 5.33
C GLU A 112 -4.34 9.63 6.19
N SER A 113 -3.24 9.24 5.56
CA SER A 113 -2.03 8.84 6.27
C SER A 113 -0.78 9.43 5.64
N LEU A 114 0.18 9.76 6.51
CA LEU A 114 1.52 10.19 6.16
C LEU A 114 2.50 9.10 6.53
N ASN A 115 3.36 8.72 5.60
CA ASN A 115 4.46 7.80 5.83
C ASN A 115 5.78 8.52 5.63
N ILE A 116 6.73 8.26 6.51
CA ILE A 116 8.11 8.71 6.37
C ILE A 116 9.03 7.51 6.48
N GLY A 117 10.13 7.53 5.75
CA GLY A 117 11.07 6.42 5.72
C GLY A 117 12.50 6.86 5.47
N ALA A 118 13.41 6.03 5.95
CA ALA A 118 14.83 6.11 5.67
C ALA A 118 15.37 4.73 5.28
N ALA A 119 16.24 4.68 4.29
CA ALA A 119 16.94 3.48 3.85
C ALA A 119 18.44 3.77 3.73
N LEU A 120 19.24 2.95 4.36
CA LEU A 120 20.69 2.99 4.30
C LEU A 120 21.20 1.73 3.59
N ASP A 121 21.73 1.88 2.40
CA ASP A 121 22.35 0.81 1.63
C ASP A 121 23.86 0.91 1.71
N ASN A 122 24.50 -0.16 2.16
CA ASN A 122 25.94 -0.27 2.24
C ASN A 122 26.45 -1.36 1.27
N LYS A 123 27.24 -0.97 0.30
CA LYS A 123 27.86 -1.87 -0.68
C LYS A 123 29.15 -2.43 -0.10
N ILE A 124 29.20 -3.74 0.06
CA ILE A 124 30.41 -4.46 0.51
C ILE A 124 31.06 -5.09 -0.73
N PRO A 125 32.25 -4.60 -1.13
CA PRO A 125 32.95 -5.15 -2.30
C PRO A 125 33.18 -6.67 -2.18
N GLY A 126 32.84 -7.40 -3.22
CA GLY A 126 32.98 -8.87 -3.24
C GLY A 126 31.85 -9.65 -2.55
N PHE A 127 30.95 -8.98 -1.82
CA PHE A 127 29.84 -9.64 -1.14
C PHE A 127 28.48 -9.21 -1.74
N GLY A 128 28.18 -7.90 -1.76
CA GLY A 128 26.89 -7.42 -2.21
C GLY A 128 26.46 -6.12 -1.52
N VAL A 129 25.19 -6.01 -1.22
CA VAL A 129 24.60 -4.83 -0.55
C VAL A 129 23.91 -5.27 0.73
N VAL A 130 24.18 -4.58 1.82
CA VAL A 130 23.43 -4.69 3.08
C VAL A 130 22.59 -3.44 3.24
N SER A 131 21.30 -3.64 3.47
CA SER A 131 20.31 -2.56 3.59
C SER A 131 19.72 -2.54 5.00
N LEU A 132 19.61 -1.36 5.58
CA LEU A 132 18.86 -1.09 6.81
C LEU A 132 17.75 -0.10 6.47
N THR A 133 16.54 -0.41 6.89
CA THR A 133 15.39 0.45 6.64
C THR A 133 14.63 0.74 7.91
N MET A 134 14.08 1.95 7.99
CA MET A 134 13.18 2.34 9.06
C MET A 134 12.07 3.20 8.49
N GLY A 135 10.90 3.10 9.09
CA GLY A 135 9.75 3.88 8.65
C GLY A 135 8.75 4.10 9.77
N ALA A 136 7.98 5.15 9.62
CA ALA A 136 6.86 5.46 10.48
C ALA A 136 5.64 5.80 9.64
N LYS A 137 4.49 5.24 10.02
CA LYS A 137 3.19 5.57 9.44
C LYS A 137 2.35 6.24 10.53
N SER A 138 1.81 7.41 10.23
CA SER A 138 0.89 8.13 11.11
C SER A 138 -0.40 8.43 10.35
N GLY A 139 -1.55 8.24 10.98
CA GLY A 139 -2.80 8.83 10.49
C GLY A 139 -2.73 10.35 10.60
N MET A 140 -3.24 11.07 9.62
CA MET A 140 -3.18 12.54 9.64
C MET A 140 -3.97 13.13 10.81
N ASN A 141 -5.01 12.44 11.27
CA ASN A 141 -5.76 12.78 12.48
C ASN A 141 -4.97 12.55 13.78
N SER A 142 -3.97 11.67 13.75
CA SER A 142 -3.10 11.34 14.88
C SER A 142 -2.07 12.43 15.16
N LEU A 143 -1.77 13.29 14.18
CA LEU A 143 -0.88 14.45 14.37
C LEU A 143 -1.54 15.58 15.20
N THR A 144 -2.87 15.55 15.32
CA THR A 144 -3.67 16.59 16.00
C THR A 144 -4.37 16.13 17.27
N LYS A 145 -4.37 14.81 17.58
CA LYS A 145 -5.01 14.21 18.76
C LYS A 145 -4.01 13.39 19.57
N GLU A 146 -4.27 13.25 20.88
CA GLU A 146 -3.44 12.53 21.86
C GLU A 146 -3.29 11.02 21.62
N ASP A 147 -4.08 10.42 20.73
CA ASP A 147 -3.98 9.01 20.34
C ASP A 147 -2.94 8.84 19.22
N ASN A 148 -1.68 8.74 19.62
CA ASN A 148 -0.52 8.52 18.75
C ASN A 148 -0.39 7.05 18.32
N ASP A 149 -1.25 6.56 17.43
CA ASP A 149 -1.05 5.27 16.77
C ASP A 149 0.00 5.40 15.63
N ILE A 150 1.24 5.63 16.01
CA ILE A 150 2.36 5.62 15.05
C ILE A 150 2.80 4.18 14.83
N GLY A 151 2.53 3.66 13.63
CA GLY A 151 3.04 2.35 13.21
C GLY A 151 4.52 2.46 12.83
N LEU A 152 5.41 1.91 13.66
CA LEU A 152 6.84 1.85 13.37
C LEU A 152 7.18 0.59 12.57
N THR A 153 8.10 0.72 11.63
CA THR A 153 8.61 -0.38 10.80
C THR A 153 10.13 -0.33 10.78
N PHE A 154 10.76 -1.48 10.98
CA PHE A 154 12.21 -1.64 10.89
C PHE A 154 12.50 -2.83 9.98
N GLY A 155 13.50 -2.70 9.12
CA GLY A 155 13.90 -3.75 8.21
C GLY A 155 15.42 -3.87 8.09
N ALA A 156 15.87 -5.07 7.83
CA ALA A 156 17.24 -5.37 7.47
C ALA A 156 17.25 -6.34 6.31
N GLY A 157 18.09 -6.11 5.33
CA GLY A 157 18.19 -6.95 4.14
C GLY A 157 19.61 -7.12 3.66
N THR A 158 19.82 -8.17 2.89
CA THR A 158 21.08 -8.37 2.19
C THR A 158 20.81 -8.86 0.77
N LYS A 159 21.54 -8.31 -0.18
CA LYS A 159 21.53 -8.73 -1.58
C LYS A 159 22.93 -9.14 -1.97
N MET A 160 23.13 -10.42 -2.16
CA MET A 160 24.41 -11.02 -2.56
C MET A 160 24.45 -11.21 -4.08
N PHE A 161 25.54 -10.78 -4.71
CA PHE A 161 25.78 -11.03 -6.12
C PHE A 161 26.65 -12.25 -6.31
N TYR A 162 26.26 -13.11 -7.23
CA TYR A 162 27.06 -14.26 -7.57
C TYR A 162 26.97 -14.58 -9.07
N LEU A 163 28.03 -15.11 -9.67
CA LEU A 163 28.11 -15.54 -11.08
C LEU A 163 27.48 -14.52 -12.09
N GLY A 164 28.08 -13.34 -12.17
CA GLY A 164 27.68 -12.31 -13.13
C GLY A 164 26.47 -11.49 -12.66
N ASN A 165 25.35 -11.55 -13.37
CA ASN A 165 24.15 -10.74 -13.06
C ASN A 165 23.18 -11.38 -12.08
N LYS A 166 23.51 -12.57 -11.53
CA LYS A 166 22.62 -13.28 -10.61
C LYS A 166 22.75 -12.72 -9.21
N SER A 167 21.62 -12.61 -8.52
CA SER A 167 21.62 -12.16 -7.13
C SER A 167 20.57 -12.89 -6.29
N ILE A 168 20.88 -13.06 -5.01
CA ILE A 168 19.96 -13.56 -3.99
C ILE A 168 19.77 -12.44 -2.98
N SER A 169 18.54 -12.11 -2.68
CA SER A 169 18.18 -11.18 -1.60
C SER A 169 17.45 -11.91 -0.49
N ILE A 170 17.74 -11.53 0.74
CA ILE A 170 17.04 -11.98 1.95
C ILE A 170 16.73 -10.72 2.76
N ASP A 171 15.44 -10.50 3.03
CA ASP A 171 14.98 -9.33 3.75
C ASP A 171 14.11 -9.74 4.93
N TYR A 172 14.30 -9.06 6.05
CA TYR A 172 13.48 -9.17 7.24
C TYR A 172 12.87 -7.82 7.57
N THR A 173 11.57 -7.81 7.88
CA THR A 173 10.86 -6.60 8.29
C THR A 173 10.03 -6.87 9.54
N TYR A 174 10.16 -6.00 10.51
CA TYR A 174 9.35 -5.94 11.72
C TYR A 174 8.47 -4.69 11.69
N LYS A 175 7.17 -4.84 11.89
CA LYS A 175 6.20 -3.74 11.89
C LYS A 175 5.30 -3.81 13.12
N THR A 176 5.15 -2.69 13.81
CA THR A 176 4.15 -2.54 14.88
C THR A 176 2.80 -2.15 14.28
N MET A 177 1.72 -2.76 14.77
CA MET A 177 0.35 -2.48 14.32
C MET A 177 -0.59 -2.11 15.48
N GLY A 178 -0.06 -1.43 16.51
CA GLY A 178 -0.82 -1.00 17.66
C GLY A 178 -1.52 -2.16 18.37
N ILE A 179 -2.84 -2.06 18.55
CA ILE A 179 -3.67 -3.09 19.21
C ILE A 179 -3.70 -4.44 18.47
N LEU A 180 -3.34 -4.47 17.19
CA LEU A 180 -3.27 -5.72 16.39
C LEU A 180 -1.97 -6.49 16.62
N GLY A 181 -1.06 -5.98 17.47
CA GLY A 181 0.22 -6.61 17.77
C GLY A 181 1.30 -6.26 16.75
N ASN A 182 2.19 -7.22 16.50
CA ASN A 182 3.37 -7.00 15.66
C ASN A 182 3.37 -7.99 14.50
N VAL A 183 3.81 -7.54 13.34
CA VAL A 183 3.95 -8.37 12.13
C VAL A 183 5.42 -8.50 11.78
N GLN A 184 5.83 -9.72 11.47
CA GLN A 184 7.17 -10.04 10.98
C GLN A 184 7.06 -10.62 9.57
N VAL A 185 7.86 -10.12 8.66
CA VAL A 185 7.87 -10.55 7.25
C VAL A 185 9.28 -10.96 6.87
N TYR A 186 9.41 -12.14 6.29
CA TYR A 186 10.63 -12.65 5.69
C TYR A 186 10.43 -12.74 4.19
N THR A 187 11.33 -12.15 3.42
CA THR A 187 11.29 -12.18 1.96
C THR A 187 12.57 -12.77 1.41
N VAL A 188 12.44 -13.68 0.47
CA VAL A 188 13.58 -14.23 -0.28
C VAL A 188 13.34 -13.96 -1.76
N GLY A 189 14.31 -13.34 -2.40
CA GLY A 189 14.26 -13.01 -3.83
C GLY A 189 15.45 -13.62 -4.56
N VAL A 190 15.22 -14.12 -5.76
CA VAL A 190 16.26 -14.61 -6.68
C VAL A 190 16.11 -13.87 -8.01
N SER A 191 17.21 -13.31 -8.49
CA SER A 191 17.28 -12.66 -9.80
C SER A 191 18.38 -13.32 -10.64
N PHE A 192 18.07 -13.60 -11.92
CA PHE A 192 18.95 -14.31 -12.86
C PHE A 192 18.91 -13.67 -14.25
#